data_fa8e444172c7477fe20911fb77f0dcff
#
_entry.id   fa8e444172c7477fe20911fb77f0dcff
#
_cell.length_a   1.000
_cell.length_b   1.000
_cell.length_c   1.000
_cell.angle_alpha   90.00
_cell.angle_beta   90.00
_cell.angle_gamma   90.00
#
_symmetry.space_group_name_H-M   'P 1'
#
loop_
_entity.id
_entity.type
_entity.pdbx_description
1 polymer ?
#
loop_
_entity_poly.entity_id
_entity_poly.type
_entity_poly.pdbx_seq_one_letter_code
_entity_poly.pdbx_strand_id
1 'polypeptide(L)'
;MIGHIHSFESFGTVDGPGIRFVVFMQGCPLRCLYCHNPDSWTAGGTAYSADEVLARVLRYKNYFGDKGGLTVSGGEPMVQSAFVEELFRKAKAHGISTCLDTSGCLFDPENPEKFDSLLDVTDLVLLDIKHIDEAECIRLTGKSNRNTLAFARYLSDRGIKMWIRQVLVPGYTDKDEWLTKERAFIDDLKTVEKVEVLPYHTMGVVKYEKLGYDYPLKGVEPPTKERVLHAKKILKTGGEAQP
;
A
#
# COMPACT_ATOMS: atom_id res chain seq x y z
N MET A 1 -21.91 -6.14 4.65
CA MET A 1 -21.60 -4.69 4.60
C MET A 1 -21.39 -4.27 3.15
N ILE A 2 -21.56 -2.98 2.80
CA ILE A 2 -21.33 -2.45 1.45
C ILE A 2 -20.01 -1.70 1.44
N GLY A 3 -19.17 -1.99 0.45
CA GLY A 3 -17.94 -1.25 0.16
C GLY A 3 -18.03 -0.53 -1.18
N HIS A 4 -17.38 0.61 -1.27
CA HIS A 4 -17.23 1.38 -2.49
C HIS A 4 -15.90 1.05 -3.16
N ILE A 5 -15.96 0.43 -4.32
CA ILE A 5 -14.80 -0.12 -5.02
C ILE A 5 -14.55 0.71 -6.29
N HIS A 6 -13.28 1.08 -6.47
CA HIS A 6 -12.80 1.76 -7.67
C HIS A 6 -12.69 0.78 -8.84
N SER A 7 -11.96 -0.32 -8.64
CA SER A 7 -11.69 -1.31 -9.70
C SER A 7 -11.19 -2.65 -9.13
N PHE A 8 -11.04 -3.62 -10.01
CA PHE A 8 -10.49 -4.95 -9.71
C PHE A 8 -9.36 -5.28 -10.67
N GLU A 9 -8.35 -6.01 -10.18
CA GLU A 9 -7.30 -6.65 -10.97
C GLU A 9 -7.22 -8.13 -10.61
N SER A 10 -7.30 -9.02 -11.60
CA SER A 10 -7.45 -10.46 -11.34
C SER A 10 -6.13 -11.24 -11.27
N PHE A 11 -5.04 -10.69 -11.79
CA PHE A 11 -3.73 -11.33 -11.84
C PHE A 11 -2.61 -10.38 -11.40
N GLY A 12 -2.79 -9.69 -10.27
CA GLY A 12 -1.75 -8.85 -9.67
C GLY A 12 -0.53 -9.69 -9.29
N THR A 13 0.65 -9.29 -9.76
CA THR A 13 1.93 -9.98 -9.49
C THR A 13 2.89 -9.12 -8.67
N VAL A 14 2.50 -7.87 -8.38
CA VAL A 14 3.28 -6.89 -7.63
C VAL A 14 2.59 -6.38 -6.36
N ASP A 15 1.43 -6.94 -6.06
CA ASP A 15 0.56 -6.50 -4.96
C ASP A 15 0.58 -7.50 -3.78
N GLY A 16 1.73 -8.08 -3.53
CA GLY A 16 1.98 -9.09 -2.51
C GLY A 16 2.56 -10.39 -3.10
N PRO A 17 2.71 -11.44 -2.29
CA PRO A 17 3.29 -12.69 -2.74
C PRO A 17 2.35 -13.49 -3.65
N GLY A 18 2.93 -14.14 -4.65
CA GLY A 18 2.19 -14.99 -5.60
C GLY A 18 1.27 -14.20 -6.54
N ILE A 19 0.26 -14.87 -7.07
CA ILE A 19 -0.79 -14.24 -7.89
C ILE A 19 -1.90 -13.74 -6.96
N ARG A 20 -2.28 -12.49 -7.09
CA ARG A 20 -3.30 -11.85 -6.22
C ARG A 20 -4.52 -11.41 -7.03
N PHE A 21 -5.69 -11.58 -6.43
CA PHE A 21 -6.85 -10.80 -6.85
C PHE A 21 -6.81 -9.49 -6.06
N VAL A 22 -6.76 -8.35 -6.76
CA VAL A 22 -6.63 -7.04 -6.13
C VAL A 22 -7.95 -6.29 -6.20
N VAL A 23 -8.39 -5.78 -5.05
CA VAL A 23 -9.56 -4.91 -4.92
C VAL A 23 -9.06 -3.51 -4.62
N PHE A 24 -9.26 -2.58 -5.54
CA PHE A 24 -8.92 -1.18 -5.34
C PHE A 24 -10.11 -0.43 -4.76
N MET A 25 -9.96 0.03 -3.51
CA MET A 25 -11.00 0.76 -2.80
C MET A 25 -11.10 2.21 -3.28
N GLN A 26 -12.28 2.78 -3.18
CA GLN A 26 -12.54 4.20 -3.43
C GLN A 26 -12.37 4.99 -2.13
N GLY A 27 -11.84 6.23 -2.24
CA GLY A 27 -11.60 7.14 -1.14
C GLY A 27 -10.16 7.09 -0.64
N CYS A 28 -9.49 8.25 -0.60
CA CYS A 28 -8.15 8.41 -0.04
C CYS A 28 -8.00 9.78 0.61
N PRO A 29 -7.51 9.87 1.86
CA PRO A 29 -7.30 11.15 2.52
C PRO A 29 -5.98 11.83 2.13
N LEU A 30 -5.08 11.11 1.44
CA LEU A 30 -3.82 11.64 0.95
C LEU A 30 -3.98 12.32 -0.41
N ARG A 31 -3.04 13.23 -0.71
CA ARG A 31 -2.92 13.92 -2.00
C ARG A 31 -1.48 13.81 -2.50
N CYS A 32 -1.00 12.57 -2.59
CA CYS A 32 0.38 12.32 -3.04
C CYS A 32 0.62 12.95 -4.40
N LEU A 33 1.68 13.74 -4.53
CA LEU A 33 2.03 14.45 -5.78
C LEU A 33 2.25 13.49 -6.96
N TYR A 34 2.68 12.26 -6.68
CA TYR A 34 2.92 11.20 -7.67
C TYR A 34 1.78 10.19 -7.79
N CYS A 35 0.58 10.48 -7.28
CA CYS A 35 -0.51 9.51 -7.26
C CYS A 35 -0.84 9.01 -8.68
N HIS A 36 -0.95 7.70 -8.86
CA HIS A 36 -1.36 7.10 -10.13
C HIS A 36 -2.87 6.96 -10.28
N ASN A 37 -3.61 7.11 -9.18
CA ASN A 37 -5.06 6.92 -9.13
C ASN A 37 -5.77 8.13 -8.49
N PRO A 38 -5.62 9.36 -9.04
CA PRO A 38 -6.30 10.54 -8.52
C PRO A 38 -7.82 10.42 -8.58
N ASP A 39 -8.34 9.56 -9.46
CA ASP A 39 -9.73 9.17 -9.59
C ASP A 39 -10.27 8.39 -8.37
N SER A 40 -9.39 7.85 -7.53
CA SER A 40 -9.77 7.20 -6.28
C SER A 40 -9.84 8.15 -5.06
N TRP A 41 -9.52 9.43 -5.19
CA TRP A 41 -9.41 10.34 -4.04
C TRP A 41 -10.75 10.68 -3.39
N THR A 42 -11.78 10.89 -4.20
CA THR A 42 -13.10 11.37 -3.75
C THR A 42 -14.05 10.23 -3.45
N ALA A 43 -15.20 10.55 -2.86
CA ALA A 43 -16.31 9.61 -2.76
C ALA A 43 -16.79 9.21 -4.17
N GLY A 44 -17.28 7.98 -4.30
CA GLY A 44 -17.72 7.41 -5.58
C GLY A 44 -17.45 5.91 -5.60
N GLY A 45 -17.07 5.40 -6.78
CA GLY A 45 -16.88 3.97 -6.98
C GLY A 45 -18.20 3.22 -7.11
N THR A 46 -18.10 1.92 -7.36
CA THR A 46 -19.26 1.03 -7.45
C THR A 46 -19.48 0.34 -6.13
N ALA A 47 -20.72 0.35 -5.66
CA ALA A 47 -21.12 -0.33 -4.43
C ALA A 47 -21.19 -1.84 -4.63
N TYR A 48 -20.53 -2.59 -3.77
CA TYR A 48 -20.57 -4.07 -3.70
C TYR A 48 -20.69 -4.53 -2.26
N SER A 49 -21.43 -5.61 -2.05
CA SER A 49 -21.36 -6.38 -0.80
C SER A 49 -20.06 -7.19 -0.74
N ALA A 50 -19.64 -7.54 0.47
CA ALA A 50 -18.48 -8.42 0.65
C ALA A 50 -18.69 -9.81 -0.01
N ASP A 51 -19.93 -10.29 -0.08
CA ASP A 51 -20.26 -11.56 -0.75
C ASP A 51 -20.12 -11.47 -2.27
N GLU A 52 -20.55 -10.38 -2.89
CA GLU A 52 -20.35 -10.17 -4.33
C GLU A 52 -18.89 -10.09 -4.71
N VAL A 53 -18.07 -9.40 -3.88
CA VAL A 53 -16.62 -9.33 -4.09
C VAL A 53 -15.99 -10.71 -3.90
N LEU A 54 -16.33 -11.41 -2.82
CA LEU A 54 -15.82 -12.76 -2.56
C LEU A 54 -16.16 -13.72 -3.69
N ALA A 55 -17.39 -13.67 -4.22
CA ALA A 55 -17.79 -14.51 -5.35
C ALA A 55 -16.91 -14.28 -6.59
N ARG A 56 -16.43 -13.04 -6.81
CA ARG A 56 -15.45 -12.74 -7.86
C ARG A 56 -14.09 -13.35 -7.54
N VAL A 57 -13.58 -13.15 -6.32
CA VAL A 57 -12.29 -13.67 -5.84
C VAL A 57 -12.21 -15.19 -5.99
N LEU A 58 -13.27 -15.90 -5.60
CA LEU A 58 -13.34 -17.36 -5.65
C LEU A 58 -13.18 -17.95 -7.06
N ARG A 59 -13.55 -17.21 -8.12
CA ARG A 59 -13.34 -17.63 -9.51
C ARG A 59 -11.86 -17.78 -9.86
N TYR A 60 -10.98 -17.07 -9.13
CA TYR A 60 -9.53 -17.06 -9.37
C TYR A 60 -8.74 -17.87 -8.35
N LYS A 61 -9.42 -18.50 -7.37
CA LYS A 61 -8.76 -19.23 -6.27
C LYS A 61 -7.73 -20.25 -6.76
N ASN A 62 -8.02 -20.97 -7.86
CA ASN A 62 -7.12 -21.99 -8.40
C ASN A 62 -5.80 -21.43 -8.95
N TYR A 63 -5.71 -20.12 -9.19
CA TYR A 63 -4.50 -19.46 -9.68
C TYR A 63 -3.60 -18.92 -8.55
N PHE A 64 -4.08 -18.90 -7.31
CA PHE A 64 -3.33 -18.33 -6.19
C PHE A 64 -2.15 -19.18 -5.76
N GLY A 65 -2.20 -20.52 -6.02
CA GLY A 65 -1.19 -21.44 -5.50
C GLY A 65 -1.05 -21.32 -3.98
N ASP A 66 0.14 -21.63 -3.47
CA ASP A 66 0.41 -21.63 -2.03
C ASP A 66 0.68 -20.23 -1.44
N LYS A 67 1.05 -19.25 -2.28
CA LYS A 67 1.48 -17.91 -1.83
C LYS A 67 0.51 -16.79 -2.19
N GLY A 68 -0.33 -16.98 -3.19
CA GLY A 68 -1.24 -15.95 -3.67
C GLY A 68 -2.50 -15.79 -2.81
N GLY A 69 -3.40 -14.91 -3.23
CA GLY A 69 -4.65 -14.67 -2.51
C GLY A 69 -5.33 -13.36 -2.86
N LEU A 70 -5.93 -12.73 -1.87
CA LEU A 70 -6.65 -11.47 -1.97
C LEU A 70 -5.80 -10.32 -1.44
N THR A 71 -5.67 -9.25 -2.22
CA THR A 71 -5.12 -7.96 -1.76
C THR A 71 -6.20 -6.89 -1.82
N VAL A 72 -6.33 -6.09 -0.78
CA VAL A 72 -7.15 -4.88 -0.79
C VAL A 72 -6.21 -3.68 -0.74
N SER A 73 -6.31 -2.83 -1.77
CA SER A 73 -5.47 -1.66 -2.06
C SER A 73 -6.36 -0.50 -2.53
N GLY A 74 -5.85 0.42 -3.35
CA GLY A 74 -6.65 1.42 -4.08
C GLY A 74 -6.37 2.83 -3.67
N GLY A 75 -7.36 3.54 -3.13
CA GLY A 75 -7.19 4.79 -2.44
C GLY A 75 -6.49 4.56 -1.11
N GLU A 76 -7.27 4.48 -0.04
CA GLU A 76 -6.78 4.03 1.28
C GLU A 76 -7.80 3.05 1.88
N PRO A 77 -7.51 1.75 1.91
CA PRO A 77 -8.45 0.72 2.38
C PRO A 77 -8.96 0.94 3.80
N MET A 78 -8.14 1.51 4.68
CA MET A 78 -8.52 1.75 6.07
C MET A 78 -9.65 2.78 6.21
N VAL A 79 -9.98 3.56 5.16
CA VAL A 79 -11.19 4.42 5.11
C VAL A 79 -12.47 3.56 5.23
N GLN A 80 -12.43 2.34 4.70
CA GLN A 80 -13.54 1.39 4.70
C GLN A 80 -13.17 0.12 5.48
N SER A 81 -12.47 0.26 6.60
CA SER A 81 -11.86 -0.84 7.38
C SER A 81 -12.86 -1.94 7.74
N ALA A 82 -14.08 -1.58 8.13
CA ALA A 82 -15.11 -2.56 8.50
C ALA A 82 -15.57 -3.44 7.31
N PHE A 83 -15.63 -2.87 6.10
CA PHE A 83 -15.90 -3.66 4.88
C PHE A 83 -14.72 -4.58 4.55
N VAL A 84 -13.49 -4.06 4.65
CA VAL A 84 -12.27 -4.85 4.38
C VAL A 84 -12.15 -6.00 5.38
N GLU A 85 -12.42 -5.76 6.66
CA GLU A 85 -12.46 -6.79 7.69
C GLU A 85 -13.47 -7.91 7.34
N GLU A 86 -14.71 -7.55 6.99
CA GLU A 86 -15.73 -8.54 6.62
C GLU A 86 -15.27 -9.37 5.41
N LEU A 87 -14.73 -8.71 4.39
CA LEU A 87 -14.22 -9.37 3.18
C LEU A 87 -13.06 -10.33 3.50
N PHE A 88 -12.10 -9.88 4.33
CA PHE A 88 -10.94 -10.70 4.73
C PHE A 88 -11.37 -11.89 5.59
N ARG A 89 -12.28 -11.70 6.54
CA ARG A 89 -12.83 -12.78 7.36
C ARG A 89 -13.47 -13.86 6.49
N LYS A 90 -14.25 -13.45 5.50
CA LYS A 90 -14.87 -14.37 4.53
C LYS A 90 -13.81 -15.05 3.65
N ALA A 91 -12.83 -14.34 3.16
CA ALA A 91 -11.73 -14.90 2.36
C ALA A 91 -10.94 -15.97 3.15
N LYS A 92 -10.60 -15.68 4.41
CA LYS A 92 -9.92 -16.65 5.30
C LYS A 92 -10.74 -17.90 5.56
N ALA A 93 -12.07 -17.79 5.69
CA ALA A 93 -12.95 -18.96 5.81
C ALA A 93 -12.90 -19.90 4.59
N HIS A 94 -12.45 -19.38 3.42
CA HIS A 94 -12.20 -20.15 2.21
C HIS A 94 -10.71 -20.54 2.03
N GLY A 95 -9.85 -20.31 3.05
CA GLY A 95 -8.42 -20.62 2.99
C GLY A 95 -7.64 -19.70 2.04
N ILE A 96 -8.11 -18.46 1.81
CA ILE A 96 -7.46 -17.48 0.96
C ILE A 96 -6.62 -16.54 1.82
N SER A 97 -5.33 -16.38 1.48
CA SER A 97 -4.42 -15.43 2.11
C SER A 97 -4.87 -13.99 1.86
N THR A 98 -4.78 -13.15 2.90
CA THR A 98 -5.23 -11.76 2.90
C THR A 98 -4.06 -10.78 3.00
N CYS A 99 -4.07 -9.74 2.20
CA CYS A 99 -3.04 -8.72 2.15
C CYS A 99 -3.67 -7.32 2.16
N LEU A 100 -3.27 -6.48 3.11
CA LEU A 100 -3.70 -5.09 3.21
C LEU A 100 -2.60 -4.18 2.66
N ASP A 101 -2.88 -3.46 1.57
CA ASP A 101 -1.96 -2.48 0.98
C ASP A 101 -2.41 -1.06 1.39
N THR A 102 -1.67 -0.44 2.29
CA THR A 102 -2.08 0.80 2.96
C THR A 102 -0.91 1.73 3.23
N SER A 103 -1.20 3.02 3.35
CA SER A 103 -0.26 4.00 3.89
C SER A 103 -0.24 4.04 5.42
N GLY A 104 -1.21 3.42 6.10
CA GLY A 104 -1.37 3.49 7.54
C GLY A 104 -1.68 4.90 8.09
N CYS A 105 -1.97 5.86 7.24
CA CYS A 105 -2.15 7.27 7.65
C CYS A 105 -3.39 7.52 8.53
N LEU A 106 -4.31 6.55 8.61
CA LEU A 106 -5.51 6.61 9.45
C LEU A 106 -5.32 5.93 10.81
N PHE A 107 -4.19 5.31 11.04
CA PHE A 107 -3.87 4.76 12.35
C PHE A 107 -3.81 5.89 13.38
N ASP A 108 -4.38 5.64 14.54
CA ASP A 108 -4.35 6.58 15.66
C ASP A 108 -3.62 5.91 16.83
N PRO A 109 -2.41 6.40 17.19
CA PRO A 109 -1.67 5.81 18.31
C PRO A 109 -2.33 5.99 19.68
N GLU A 110 -3.32 6.88 19.80
CA GLU A 110 -4.13 7.06 21.03
C GLU A 110 -5.30 6.06 21.10
N ASN A 111 -5.69 5.46 19.96
CA ASN A 111 -6.73 4.42 19.86
C ASN A 111 -6.24 3.29 18.95
N PRO A 112 -5.15 2.60 19.30
CA PRO A 112 -4.49 1.65 18.43
C PRO A 112 -5.37 0.43 18.12
N GLU A 113 -6.25 0.04 19.05
CA GLU A 113 -7.15 -1.11 18.93
C GLU A 113 -8.26 -0.93 17.90
N LYS A 114 -8.48 0.28 17.40
CA LYS A 114 -9.53 0.58 16.41
C LYS A 114 -9.48 -0.33 15.17
N PHE A 115 -8.29 -0.80 14.80
CA PHE A 115 -8.09 -1.64 13.61
C PHE A 115 -7.75 -3.09 13.95
N ASP A 116 -7.80 -3.50 15.21
CA ASP A 116 -7.40 -4.84 15.67
C ASP A 116 -8.18 -5.94 14.96
N SER A 117 -9.50 -5.80 14.87
CA SER A 117 -10.35 -6.79 14.20
C SER A 117 -10.04 -6.97 12.70
N LEU A 118 -9.61 -5.91 12.01
CA LEU A 118 -9.09 -5.99 10.65
C LEU A 118 -7.74 -6.68 10.63
N LEU A 119 -6.84 -6.32 11.55
CA LEU A 119 -5.49 -6.87 11.61
C LEU A 119 -5.47 -8.36 11.98
N ASP A 120 -6.41 -8.83 12.82
CA ASP A 120 -6.57 -10.25 13.18
C ASP A 120 -6.93 -11.15 11.99
N VAL A 121 -7.45 -10.58 10.92
CA VAL A 121 -7.78 -11.30 9.68
C VAL A 121 -6.87 -10.93 8.51
N THR A 122 -5.75 -10.23 8.78
CA THR A 122 -4.75 -9.81 7.80
C THR A 122 -3.48 -10.64 7.94
N ASP A 123 -3.06 -11.34 6.88
CA ASP A 123 -1.84 -12.17 6.90
C ASP A 123 -0.57 -11.38 6.57
N LEU A 124 -0.69 -10.31 5.79
CA LEU A 124 0.40 -9.45 5.37
C LEU A 124 -0.07 -8.01 5.21
N VAL A 125 0.76 -7.07 5.61
CA VAL A 125 0.56 -5.65 5.31
C VAL A 125 1.65 -5.18 4.34
N LEU A 126 1.25 -4.60 3.20
CA LEU A 126 2.13 -3.78 2.36
C LEU A 126 2.00 -2.36 2.89
N LEU A 127 3.04 -1.86 3.53
CA LEU A 127 3.02 -0.54 4.16
C LEU A 127 3.84 0.45 3.35
N ASP A 128 3.16 1.44 2.80
CA ASP A 128 3.80 2.54 2.09
C ASP A 128 4.34 3.60 3.06
N ILE A 129 5.64 3.67 3.27
CA ILE A 129 6.28 4.83 3.89
C ILE A 129 6.46 5.88 2.79
N LYS A 130 5.60 6.91 2.79
CA LYS A 130 5.61 7.91 1.72
C LYS A 130 6.84 8.83 1.80
N HIS A 131 7.27 9.15 3.03
CA HIS A 131 8.52 9.85 3.31
C HIS A 131 8.89 9.70 4.79
N ILE A 132 10.16 9.52 5.10
CA ILE A 132 10.63 9.35 6.50
C ILE A 132 10.70 10.69 7.25
N ASP A 133 10.98 11.80 6.58
CA ASP A 133 10.95 13.15 7.15
C ASP A 133 9.50 13.70 7.17
N GLU A 134 9.06 14.23 8.30
CA GLU A 134 7.67 14.68 8.48
C GLU A 134 7.31 15.88 7.60
N ALA A 135 8.19 16.88 7.53
CA ALA A 135 7.91 18.08 6.75
C ALA A 135 7.80 17.76 5.24
N GLU A 136 8.72 16.92 4.75
CA GLU A 136 8.69 16.44 3.37
C GLU A 136 7.50 15.51 3.11
N CYS A 137 7.09 14.70 4.08
CA CYS A 137 5.88 13.88 3.96
C CYS A 137 4.63 14.75 3.79
N ILE A 138 4.50 15.81 4.60
CA ILE A 138 3.39 16.76 4.49
C ILE A 138 3.41 17.44 3.11
N ARG A 139 4.58 17.87 2.63
CA ARG A 139 4.73 18.48 1.30
C ARG A 139 4.34 17.51 0.18
N LEU A 140 4.69 16.24 0.33
CA LEU A 140 4.49 15.20 -0.69
C LEU A 140 3.05 14.66 -0.73
N THR A 141 2.38 14.58 0.42
CA THR A 141 1.10 13.84 0.57
C THR A 141 -0.05 14.65 1.15
N GLY A 142 0.24 15.82 1.70
CA GLY A 142 -0.71 16.64 2.48
C GLY A 142 -0.93 16.16 3.91
N LYS A 143 -0.20 15.14 4.40
CA LYS A 143 -0.36 14.56 5.75
C LYS A 143 0.99 14.24 6.38
N SER A 144 1.03 14.28 7.73
CA SER A 144 2.17 13.83 8.52
C SER A 144 2.37 12.31 8.39
N ASN A 145 3.62 11.86 8.52
CA ASN A 145 3.98 10.45 8.56
C ASN A 145 3.87 9.82 9.96
N ARG A 146 3.54 10.60 11.00
CA ARG A 146 3.52 10.12 12.41
C ARG A 146 2.66 8.88 12.58
N ASN A 147 1.45 8.90 12.02
CA ASN A 147 0.52 7.78 12.09
C ASN A 147 1.04 6.55 11.36
N THR A 148 1.62 6.74 10.15
CA THR A 148 2.23 5.65 9.38
C THR A 148 3.38 4.98 10.15
N LEU A 149 4.29 5.79 10.72
CA LEU A 149 5.42 5.26 11.49
C LEU A 149 4.99 4.62 12.81
N ALA A 150 3.96 5.17 13.46
CA ALA A 150 3.36 4.53 14.64
C ALA A 150 2.68 3.21 14.28
N PHE A 151 1.99 3.15 13.14
CA PHE A 151 1.38 1.92 12.63
C PHE A 151 2.42 0.83 12.34
N ALA A 152 3.54 1.18 11.69
CA ALA A 152 4.64 0.24 11.47
C ALA A 152 5.15 -0.40 12.77
N ARG A 153 5.35 0.41 13.83
CA ARG A 153 5.74 -0.10 15.14
C ARG A 153 4.66 -0.99 15.75
N TYR A 154 3.41 -0.57 15.68
CA TYR A 154 2.27 -1.34 16.17
C TYR A 154 2.15 -2.71 15.50
N LEU A 155 2.28 -2.77 14.16
CA LEU A 155 2.32 -4.03 13.41
C LEU A 155 3.49 -4.92 13.88
N SER A 156 4.67 -4.32 14.03
CA SER A 156 5.87 -5.02 14.50
C SER A 156 5.69 -5.63 15.89
N ASP A 157 5.12 -4.87 16.82
CA ASP A 157 4.90 -5.33 18.21
C ASP A 157 3.81 -6.39 18.30
N ARG A 158 2.80 -6.36 17.42
CA ARG A 158 1.78 -7.40 17.28
C ARG A 158 2.25 -8.65 16.54
N GLY A 159 3.47 -8.66 16.00
CA GLY A 159 3.98 -9.80 15.24
C GLY A 159 3.39 -9.93 13.84
N ILE A 160 2.76 -8.87 13.29
CA ILE A 160 2.15 -8.88 11.96
C ILE A 160 3.22 -8.68 10.92
N LYS A 161 3.26 -9.56 9.93
CA LYS A 161 4.19 -9.51 8.81
C LYS A 161 3.94 -8.29 7.96
N MET A 162 5.02 -7.63 7.53
CA MET A 162 4.91 -6.48 6.65
C MET A 162 5.98 -6.45 5.58
N TRP A 163 5.62 -5.90 4.43
CA TRP A 163 6.56 -5.43 3.43
C TRP A 163 6.53 -3.90 3.46
N ILE A 164 7.70 -3.27 3.50
CA ILE A 164 7.81 -1.81 3.42
C ILE A 164 7.99 -1.42 1.95
N ARG A 165 7.24 -0.43 1.50
CA ARG A 165 7.26 0.07 0.12
C ARG A 165 7.64 1.54 0.11
N GLN A 166 8.59 1.89 -0.74
CA GLN A 166 9.07 3.26 -0.94
C GLN A 166 9.02 3.61 -2.43
N VAL A 167 8.25 4.64 -2.78
CA VAL A 167 8.26 5.19 -4.15
C VAL A 167 9.45 6.14 -4.29
N LEU A 168 10.35 5.85 -5.22
CA LEU A 168 11.56 6.64 -5.48
C LEU A 168 11.27 7.73 -6.51
N VAL A 169 11.03 8.96 -6.03
CA VAL A 169 10.73 10.14 -6.85
C VAL A 169 11.94 11.08 -6.84
N PRO A 170 12.59 11.35 -7.98
CA PRO A 170 13.76 12.22 -8.05
C PRO A 170 13.49 13.61 -7.48
N GLY A 171 14.36 14.06 -6.57
CA GLY A 171 14.27 15.35 -5.89
C GLY A 171 13.25 15.42 -4.75
N TYR A 172 12.44 14.38 -4.56
CA TYR A 172 11.39 14.34 -3.53
C TYR A 172 11.60 13.27 -2.47
N THR A 173 11.98 12.05 -2.84
CA THR A 173 12.13 10.93 -1.90
C THR A 173 13.47 10.22 -2.06
N ASP A 174 14.33 10.69 -2.96
CA ASP A 174 15.50 9.94 -3.41
C ASP A 174 16.84 10.39 -2.80
N LYS A 175 16.87 11.32 -1.81
CA LYS A 175 18.13 11.70 -1.17
C LYS A 175 18.65 10.58 -0.26
N ASP A 176 19.95 10.34 -0.31
CA ASP A 176 20.62 9.28 0.46
C ASP A 176 20.43 9.44 1.97
N GLU A 177 20.40 10.68 2.47
CA GLU A 177 20.14 10.96 3.89
C GLU A 177 18.76 10.47 4.35
N TRP A 178 17.73 10.63 3.51
CA TRP A 178 16.36 10.18 3.80
C TRP A 178 16.25 8.65 3.73
N LEU A 179 16.82 8.05 2.69
CA LEU A 179 16.85 6.59 2.54
C LEU A 179 17.62 5.93 3.69
N THR A 180 18.70 6.56 4.18
CA THR A 180 19.46 6.07 5.32
C THR A 180 18.65 6.17 6.63
N LYS A 181 17.93 7.28 6.84
CA LYS A 181 17.02 7.44 7.99
C LYS A 181 15.88 6.42 7.94
N GLU A 182 15.32 6.19 6.76
CA GLU A 182 14.26 5.21 6.56
C GLU A 182 14.79 3.79 6.83
N ARG A 183 16.00 3.45 6.35
CA ARG A 183 16.61 2.16 6.64
C ARG A 183 16.84 1.96 8.13
N ALA A 184 17.33 2.97 8.84
CA ALA A 184 17.51 2.91 10.30
C ALA A 184 16.17 2.66 11.02
N PHE A 185 15.09 3.34 10.60
CA PHE A 185 13.75 3.09 11.13
C PHE A 185 13.28 1.65 10.86
N ILE A 186 13.51 1.15 9.65
CA ILE A 186 13.12 -0.23 9.27
C ILE A 186 13.93 -1.27 10.07
N ASP A 187 15.21 -1.00 10.35
CA ASP A 187 16.07 -1.93 11.12
C ASP A 187 15.58 -2.13 12.58
N ASP A 188 14.78 -1.20 13.12
CA ASP A 188 14.15 -1.33 14.45
C ASP A 188 12.86 -2.19 14.43
N LEU A 189 12.32 -2.54 13.27
CA LEU A 189 11.10 -3.33 13.13
C LEU A 189 11.41 -4.82 13.05
N LYS A 190 10.64 -5.66 13.78
CA LYS A 190 10.92 -7.10 13.94
C LYS A 190 10.28 -7.98 12.86
N THR A 191 9.25 -7.49 12.16
CA THR A 191 8.38 -8.31 11.30
C THR A 191 8.41 -7.91 9.83
N VAL A 192 9.42 -7.12 9.43
CA VAL A 192 9.63 -6.75 8.03
C VAL A 192 10.23 -7.93 7.27
N GLU A 193 9.45 -8.51 6.36
CA GLU A 193 9.91 -9.62 5.51
C GLU A 193 10.58 -9.13 4.22
N LYS A 194 10.20 -7.94 3.74
CA LYS A 194 10.70 -7.38 2.48
C LYS A 194 10.67 -5.85 2.49
N VAL A 195 11.62 -5.25 1.78
CA VAL A 195 11.59 -3.82 1.46
C VAL A 195 11.59 -3.68 -0.07
N GLU A 196 10.69 -2.88 -0.60
CA GLU A 196 10.54 -2.65 -2.04
C GLU A 196 10.77 -1.19 -2.38
N VAL A 197 11.66 -0.93 -3.35
CA VAL A 197 11.81 0.37 -3.99
C VAL A 197 11.04 0.36 -5.30
N LEU A 198 10.03 1.20 -5.40
CA LEU A 198 9.16 1.36 -6.56
C LEU A 198 9.61 2.60 -7.34
N PRO A 199 10.18 2.44 -8.55
CA PRO A 199 10.56 3.60 -9.34
C PRO A 199 9.34 4.43 -9.74
N TYR A 200 9.40 5.74 -9.53
CA TYR A 200 8.40 6.67 -10.05
C TYR A 200 8.29 6.56 -11.58
N HIS A 201 7.08 6.68 -12.09
CA HIS A 201 6.79 6.74 -13.53
C HIS A 201 5.57 7.63 -13.82
N THR A 202 5.41 8.05 -15.05
CA THR A 202 4.40 9.05 -15.46
C THR A 202 3.10 8.46 -16.01
N MET A 203 2.88 7.15 -15.90
CA MET A 203 1.69 6.49 -16.48
C MET A 203 0.36 7.01 -15.90
N GLY A 204 0.37 7.59 -14.68
CA GLY A 204 -0.82 8.19 -14.07
C GLY A 204 -1.25 9.54 -14.67
N VAL A 205 -0.40 10.23 -15.43
CA VAL A 205 -0.63 11.59 -15.94
C VAL A 205 -1.94 11.70 -16.75
N VAL A 206 -2.22 10.71 -17.59
CA VAL A 206 -3.44 10.67 -18.40
C VAL A 206 -4.73 10.75 -17.56
N LYS A 207 -4.70 10.26 -16.31
CA LYS A 207 -5.85 10.35 -15.42
C LYS A 207 -6.06 11.76 -14.89
N TYR A 208 -4.98 12.52 -14.63
CA TYR A 208 -5.06 13.92 -14.24
C TYR A 208 -5.69 14.75 -15.35
N GLU A 209 -5.25 14.57 -16.59
CA GLU A 209 -5.80 15.25 -17.76
C GLU A 209 -7.32 14.99 -17.92
N LYS A 210 -7.74 13.71 -17.78
CA LYS A 210 -9.15 13.33 -17.85
C LYS A 210 -10.00 13.94 -16.74
N LEU A 211 -9.41 14.19 -15.57
CA LEU A 211 -10.09 14.82 -14.43
C LEU A 211 -10.01 16.35 -14.45
N GLY A 212 -9.29 16.94 -15.42
CA GLY A 212 -9.06 18.39 -15.48
C GLY A 212 -8.12 18.90 -14.38
N TYR A 213 -7.24 18.04 -13.85
CA TYR A 213 -6.26 18.41 -12.84
C TYR A 213 -4.89 18.66 -13.46
N ASP A 214 -4.17 19.66 -12.95
CA ASP A 214 -2.76 19.82 -13.26
C ASP A 214 -1.94 18.71 -12.57
N TYR A 215 -1.03 18.09 -13.32
CA TYR A 215 -0.14 17.09 -12.75
C TYR A 215 0.96 17.75 -11.94
N PRO A 216 1.06 17.50 -10.62
CA PRO A 216 1.97 18.25 -9.74
C PRO A 216 3.45 18.04 -10.04
N LEU A 217 3.83 16.88 -10.59
CA LEU A 217 5.21 16.52 -10.92
C LEU A 217 5.53 16.69 -12.42
N LYS A 218 4.89 17.65 -13.08
CA LYS A 218 5.18 17.96 -14.48
C LYS A 218 6.68 18.30 -14.66
N GLY A 219 7.35 17.59 -15.56
CA GLY A 219 8.79 17.75 -15.83
C GLY A 219 9.71 16.96 -14.90
N VAL A 220 9.18 16.21 -13.96
CA VAL A 220 9.98 15.25 -13.17
C VAL A 220 10.11 13.96 -13.96
N GLU A 221 11.33 13.61 -14.37
CA GLU A 221 11.64 12.38 -15.09
C GLU A 221 11.71 11.19 -14.13
N PRO A 222 11.41 9.95 -14.60
CA PRO A 222 11.66 8.74 -13.83
C PRO A 222 13.12 8.62 -13.37
N PRO A 223 13.39 7.97 -12.21
CA PRO A 223 14.75 7.78 -11.74
C PRO A 223 15.55 6.88 -12.69
N THR A 224 16.85 7.16 -12.84
CA THR A 224 17.73 6.29 -13.62
C THR A 224 17.87 4.90 -12.98
N LYS A 225 18.24 3.90 -13.77
CA LYS A 225 18.50 2.55 -13.28
C LYS A 225 19.55 2.53 -12.18
N GLU A 226 20.63 3.33 -12.36
CA GLU A 226 21.72 3.48 -11.38
C GLU A 226 21.20 4.04 -10.06
N ARG A 227 20.32 5.08 -10.12
CA ARG A 227 19.72 5.68 -8.92
C ARG A 227 18.83 4.68 -8.19
N VAL A 228 18.02 3.90 -8.91
CA VAL A 228 17.19 2.83 -8.33
C VAL A 228 18.05 1.76 -7.67
N LEU A 229 19.12 1.30 -8.34
CA LEU A 229 20.03 0.30 -7.76
C LEU A 229 20.74 0.82 -6.52
N HIS A 230 21.14 2.09 -6.53
CA HIS A 230 21.77 2.73 -5.36
C HIS A 230 20.78 2.83 -4.18
N ALA A 231 19.55 3.29 -4.42
CA ALA A 231 18.50 3.32 -3.38
C ALA A 231 18.20 1.93 -2.81
N LYS A 232 18.09 0.92 -3.68
CA LYS A 232 17.92 -0.48 -3.28
C LYS A 232 19.05 -0.95 -2.37
N LYS A 233 20.29 -0.55 -2.65
CA LYS A 233 21.46 -0.89 -1.82
C LYS A 233 21.39 -0.25 -0.45
N ILE A 234 21.01 1.04 -0.36
CA ILE A 234 20.85 1.74 0.94
C ILE A 234 19.74 1.08 1.76
N LEU A 235 18.58 0.84 1.14
CA LEU A 235 17.41 0.24 1.81
C LEU A 235 17.53 -1.27 2.02
N LYS A 236 18.62 -1.90 1.55
CA LYS A 236 18.85 -3.36 1.67
C LYS A 236 17.68 -4.17 1.13
N THR A 237 17.18 -3.83 -0.06
CA THR A 237 16.02 -4.51 -0.66
C THR A 237 16.34 -5.91 -1.20
N GLY A 238 17.53 -6.37 -1.05
CA GLY A 238 18.03 -7.70 -1.47
C GLY A 238 17.86 -8.75 -0.40
N GLY A 239 16.65 -9.01 0.00
CA GLY A 239 16.27 -10.34 0.46
C GLY A 239 15.75 -11.08 -0.75
N GLU A 240 16.62 -11.63 -1.60
CA GLU A 240 16.22 -12.74 -2.44
C GLU A 240 15.65 -13.80 -1.50
N ALA A 241 14.37 -14.15 -1.71
CA ALA A 241 13.91 -15.44 -1.28
C ALA A 241 14.92 -16.42 -1.90
N GLN A 242 15.82 -16.97 -1.08
CA GLN A 242 16.64 -18.09 -1.51
C GLN A 242 15.71 -19.17 -2.03
N PRO A 243 16.09 -19.84 -3.12
CA PRO A 243 15.25 -20.79 -3.84
C PRO A 243 14.74 -21.93 -2.96
#